data_ec04883679bbd0700660221e9c3e9440
#
_entry.id   ec04883679bbd0700660221e9c3e9440
#
_cell.length_a   1.000
_cell.length_b   1.000
_cell.length_c   1.000
_cell.angle_alpha   90.00
_cell.angle_beta   90.00
_cell.angle_gamma   90.00
#
_symmetry.space_group_name_H-M   'P 1'
#
loop_
_entity.id
_entity.type
_entity.pdbx_description
1 polymer ?
#
loop_
_entity_poly.entity_id
_entity_poly.type
_entity_poly.pdbx_seq_one_letter_code
_entity_poly.pdbx_strand_id
1 'polypeptide(L)'
;MKYINSITEAIGHTPLLKLNRIGKDAGANVFVKLEHLNPSGSYKDRMALAMVEAAERGDTWNGKKLEEGGTVVEASAGNTAPAVAMVCAAKGYKAKIFLYRYQLENGQNTRILITRAFGPEVGVSSEPEVYMTPEQIEELSKQMPDLLHVISAKMDCQREEDRNENTVWVDQIYNPYNYIGQESLGREIYEQLDGQVDAVGCSVSSGASLYGMVRGLAERGVRPEVVFGIVPVGSEIYYQFEGEEADYGQYSISDEMDQIAKAVGLKKWEVEDPTVRKMMEDGYPDKIFRVSDQEARDM
;
A
#
# COMPACT_ATOMS: atom_id res chain seq x y z
N MET A 1 -30.88 -0.84 19.20
CA MET A 1 -30.34 -0.02 18.11
C MET A 1 -28.88 -0.46 17.94
N LYS A 2 -28.47 -0.85 16.73
CA LYS A 2 -27.06 -1.20 16.49
C LYS A 2 -26.35 0.09 16.07
N TYR A 3 -25.33 0.48 16.80
CA TYR A 3 -24.47 1.62 16.52
C TYR A 3 -23.01 1.20 16.71
N ILE A 4 -22.08 1.95 16.13
CA ILE A 4 -20.65 1.80 16.32
C ILE A 4 -20.14 2.82 17.31
N ASN A 5 -19.09 2.48 18.07
CA ASN A 5 -18.47 3.38 19.04
C ASN A 5 -17.25 4.13 18.47
N SER A 6 -16.68 3.62 17.40
CA SER A 6 -15.53 4.21 16.72
C SER A 6 -15.70 4.11 15.21
N ILE A 7 -15.21 5.09 14.48
CA ILE A 7 -15.17 5.05 13.01
C ILE A 7 -14.32 3.88 12.50
N THR A 8 -13.39 3.37 13.30
CA THR A 8 -12.59 2.19 12.94
C THR A 8 -13.43 0.92 12.82
N GLU A 9 -14.57 0.83 13.51
CA GLU A 9 -15.53 -0.28 13.39
C GLU A 9 -16.32 -0.25 12.06
N ALA A 10 -16.28 0.88 11.34
CA ALA A 10 -16.87 1.00 10.01
C ALA A 10 -15.90 0.63 8.88
N ILE A 11 -14.65 0.31 9.20
CA ILE A 11 -13.67 -0.13 8.22
C ILE A 11 -14.01 -1.55 7.79
N GLY A 12 -14.02 -1.78 6.49
CA GLY A 12 -14.47 -3.04 5.93
C GLY A 12 -16.00 -3.14 5.82
N HIS A 13 -16.52 -4.35 5.79
CA HIS A 13 -17.94 -4.64 5.58
C HIS A 13 -18.53 -3.93 4.36
N THR A 14 -17.69 -3.65 3.37
CA THR A 14 -18.07 -2.95 2.15
C THR A 14 -18.98 -3.81 1.27
N PRO A 15 -19.92 -3.21 0.52
CA PRO A 15 -20.78 -3.95 -0.37
C PRO A 15 -20.02 -4.65 -1.51
N LEU A 16 -20.54 -5.78 -1.94
CA LEU A 16 -20.15 -6.45 -3.17
C LEU A 16 -21.22 -6.19 -4.24
N LEU A 17 -20.84 -5.43 -5.29
CA LEU A 17 -21.74 -5.03 -6.37
C LEU A 17 -21.66 -6.02 -7.53
N LYS A 18 -22.79 -6.67 -7.87
CA LYS A 18 -22.90 -7.43 -9.12
C LYS A 18 -22.98 -6.49 -10.31
N LEU A 19 -22.10 -6.65 -11.30
CA LEU A 19 -22.14 -5.89 -12.54
C LEU A 19 -23.22 -6.47 -13.48
N ASN A 20 -24.05 -5.57 -14.04
CA ASN A 20 -25.18 -5.97 -14.89
C ASN A 20 -24.98 -5.61 -16.37
N ARG A 21 -23.98 -4.80 -16.70
CA ARG A 21 -23.69 -4.33 -18.06
C ARG A 21 -22.31 -4.77 -18.52
N ILE A 22 -21.27 -4.40 -17.76
CA ILE A 22 -19.89 -4.83 -18.02
C ILE A 22 -19.83 -6.32 -17.71
N GLY A 23 -19.24 -7.10 -18.61
CA GLY A 23 -19.12 -8.55 -18.45
C GLY A 23 -20.41 -9.35 -18.71
N LYS A 24 -21.49 -8.72 -19.22
CA LYS A 24 -22.76 -9.41 -19.51
C LYS A 24 -22.59 -10.62 -20.42
N ASP A 25 -21.68 -10.52 -21.39
CA ASP A 25 -21.42 -11.55 -22.39
C ASP A 25 -20.24 -12.48 -21.99
N ALA A 26 -19.67 -12.30 -20.78
CA ALA A 26 -18.55 -13.11 -20.29
C ALA A 26 -18.92 -14.54 -19.87
N GLY A 27 -20.22 -14.87 -19.81
CA GLY A 27 -20.70 -16.16 -19.34
C GLY A 27 -20.50 -16.39 -17.84
N ALA A 28 -20.12 -15.35 -17.10
CA ALA A 28 -19.84 -15.39 -15.66
C ALA A 28 -20.53 -14.24 -14.92
N ASN A 29 -20.76 -14.44 -13.62
CA ASN A 29 -21.16 -13.35 -12.73
C ASN A 29 -19.94 -12.56 -12.32
N VAL A 30 -19.89 -11.27 -12.65
CA VAL A 30 -18.81 -10.37 -12.27
C VAL A 30 -19.24 -9.48 -11.12
N PHE A 31 -18.41 -9.43 -10.07
CA PHE A 31 -18.65 -8.62 -8.89
C PHE A 31 -17.50 -7.64 -8.65
N VAL A 32 -17.80 -6.49 -8.06
CA VAL A 32 -16.82 -5.49 -7.65
C VAL A 32 -17.01 -5.17 -6.17
N LYS A 33 -15.95 -5.30 -5.39
CA LYS A 33 -15.91 -4.90 -3.98
C LYS A 33 -15.75 -3.39 -3.89
N LEU A 34 -16.71 -2.71 -3.27
CA LEU A 34 -16.81 -1.24 -3.25
C LEU A 34 -15.94 -0.63 -2.14
N GLU A 35 -14.63 -0.83 -2.22
CA GLU A 35 -13.66 -0.40 -1.20
C GLU A 35 -13.55 1.12 -1.00
N HIS A 36 -14.04 1.92 -1.95
CA HIS A 36 -14.15 3.38 -1.80
C HIS A 36 -15.20 3.81 -0.74
N LEU A 37 -16.01 2.88 -0.25
CA LEU A 37 -16.98 3.12 0.83
C LEU A 37 -16.37 2.96 2.23
N ASN A 38 -15.10 2.59 2.35
CA ASN A 38 -14.40 2.72 3.63
C ASN A 38 -14.34 4.19 4.09
N PRO A 39 -14.24 4.46 5.40
CA PRO A 39 -14.35 5.81 5.96
C PRO A 39 -13.42 6.87 5.38
N SER A 40 -12.15 6.54 5.04
CA SER A 40 -11.25 7.49 4.37
C SER A 40 -11.40 7.52 2.85
N GLY A 41 -12.25 6.66 2.29
CA GLY A 41 -12.54 6.58 0.86
C GLY A 41 -11.70 5.53 0.11
N SER A 42 -11.06 4.58 0.77
CA SER A 42 -10.27 3.55 0.09
C SER A 42 -10.03 2.28 0.91
N TYR A 43 -9.60 1.22 0.22
CA TYR A 43 -9.16 -0.05 0.83
C TYR A 43 -7.96 0.10 1.79
N LYS A 44 -7.27 1.24 1.75
CA LYS A 44 -6.11 1.50 2.62
C LYS A 44 -6.48 1.59 4.09
N ASP A 45 -7.74 1.82 4.44
CA ASP A 45 -8.22 1.85 5.82
C ASP A 45 -7.97 0.53 6.53
N ARG A 46 -8.16 -0.61 5.84
CA ARG A 46 -7.94 -1.94 6.39
C ARG A 46 -6.48 -2.15 6.84
N MET A 47 -5.53 -1.79 5.97
CA MET A 47 -4.12 -1.91 6.31
C MET A 47 -3.69 -0.89 7.38
N ALA A 48 -4.19 0.34 7.29
CA ALA A 48 -3.85 1.38 8.27
C ALA A 48 -4.26 0.97 9.68
N LEU A 49 -5.47 0.43 9.85
CA LEU A 49 -5.93 -0.10 11.13
C LEU A 49 -5.02 -1.24 11.62
N ALA A 50 -4.75 -2.23 10.77
CA ALA A 50 -3.92 -3.38 11.13
C ALA A 50 -2.49 -2.98 11.53
N MET A 51 -1.88 -2.04 10.80
CA MET A 51 -0.52 -1.55 11.10
C MET A 51 -0.46 -0.75 12.40
N VAL A 52 -1.44 0.11 12.66
CA VAL A 52 -1.49 0.88 13.92
C VAL A 52 -1.74 -0.06 15.10
N GLU A 53 -2.64 -1.02 14.99
CA GLU A 53 -2.88 -2.02 16.04
C GLU A 53 -1.67 -2.95 16.27
N ALA A 54 -0.92 -3.27 15.24
CA ALA A 54 0.35 -3.99 15.38
C ALA A 54 1.37 -3.14 16.17
N ALA A 55 1.46 -1.85 15.87
CA ALA A 55 2.33 -0.94 16.60
C ALA A 55 1.94 -0.83 18.10
N GLU A 56 0.63 -0.83 18.42
CA GLU A 56 0.13 -0.88 19.81
C GLU A 56 0.58 -2.12 20.57
N ARG A 57 0.72 -3.25 19.88
CA ARG A 57 1.20 -4.51 20.47
C ARG A 57 2.73 -4.63 20.51
N GLY A 58 3.45 -3.74 19.82
CA GLY A 58 4.89 -3.83 19.63
C GLY A 58 5.31 -4.78 18.51
N ASP A 59 4.37 -5.21 17.67
CA ASP A 59 4.62 -6.06 16.48
C ASP A 59 5.16 -5.19 15.32
N THR A 60 6.28 -4.52 15.56
CA THR A 60 6.94 -3.64 14.62
C THR A 60 8.30 -4.20 14.22
N TRP A 61 8.84 -3.74 13.10
CA TRP A 61 10.13 -4.23 12.57
C TRP A 61 11.31 -4.09 13.54
N ASN A 62 11.25 -3.10 14.44
CA ASN A 62 12.31 -2.82 15.43
C ASN A 62 11.87 -3.08 16.86
N GLY A 63 10.70 -3.68 17.08
CA GLY A 63 10.14 -3.97 18.39
C GLY A 63 9.62 -2.73 19.16
N LYS A 64 9.61 -1.55 18.54
CA LYS A 64 9.00 -0.36 19.14
C LYS A 64 7.51 -0.55 19.33
N LYS A 65 7.01 -0.08 20.46
CA LYS A 65 5.60 -0.11 20.80
C LYS A 65 5.05 1.32 20.80
N LEU A 66 3.87 1.48 20.21
CA LEU A 66 3.13 2.74 20.24
C LEU A 66 2.35 2.83 21.55
N GLU A 67 2.74 3.76 22.41
CA GLU A 67 2.08 4.01 23.68
C GLU A 67 1.06 5.16 23.54
N GLU A 68 0.20 5.34 24.55
CA GLU A 68 -0.82 6.39 24.57
C GLU A 68 -0.26 7.77 24.24
N GLY A 69 -0.94 8.51 23.37
CA GLY A 69 -0.52 9.83 22.90
C GLY A 69 0.71 9.84 21.97
N GLY A 70 1.19 8.66 21.57
CA GLY A 70 2.32 8.49 20.66
C GLY A 70 2.03 9.01 19.25
N THR A 71 3.05 8.95 18.41
CA THR A 71 3.02 9.46 17.04
C THR A 71 3.24 8.32 16.05
N VAL A 72 2.38 8.23 15.06
CA VAL A 72 2.59 7.38 13.89
C VAL A 72 3.14 8.23 12.76
N VAL A 73 4.22 7.79 12.14
CA VAL A 73 4.78 8.45 10.95
C VAL A 73 4.62 7.57 9.71
N GLU A 74 4.38 8.22 8.57
CA GLU A 74 4.26 7.56 7.28
C GLU A 74 4.66 8.50 6.13
N ALA A 75 5.25 7.94 5.08
CA ALA A 75 5.57 8.65 3.84
C ALA A 75 4.54 8.28 2.78
N SER A 76 3.63 9.19 2.47
CA SER A 76 2.63 8.97 1.42
C SER A 76 1.90 10.24 1.02
N ALA A 77 1.66 10.42 -0.27
CA ALA A 77 0.70 11.39 -0.78
C ALA A 77 -0.51 10.72 -1.46
N GLY A 78 -0.59 9.37 -1.36
CA GLY A 78 -1.69 8.55 -1.83
C GLY A 78 -2.77 8.32 -0.77
N ASN A 79 -3.54 7.26 -0.96
CA ASN A 79 -4.64 6.88 -0.07
C ASN A 79 -4.19 6.40 1.33
N THR A 80 -2.92 6.03 1.50
CA THR A 80 -2.38 5.64 2.81
C THR A 80 -2.35 6.81 3.79
N ALA A 81 -2.02 8.01 3.30
CA ALA A 81 -1.97 9.21 4.13
C ALA A 81 -3.29 9.50 4.87
N PRO A 82 -4.45 9.66 4.20
CA PRO A 82 -5.71 9.87 4.90
C PRO A 82 -6.14 8.66 5.75
N ALA A 83 -5.84 7.43 5.33
CA ALA A 83 -6.20 6.23 6.09
C ALA A 83 -5.45 6.18 7.44
N VAL A 84 -4.13 6.38 7.45
CA VAL A 84 -3.32 6.44 8.67
C VAL A 84 -3.76 7.61 9.54
N ALA A 85 -3.96 8.80 8.96
CA ALA A 85 -4.40 9.97 9.71
C ALA A 85 -5.77 9.75 10.38
N MET A 86 -6.73 9.16 9.67
CA MET A 86 -8.07 8.85 10.20
C MET A 86 -8.00 7.84 11.35
N VAL A 87 -7.26 6.74 11.19
CA VAL A 87 -7.11 5.71 12.23
C VAL A 87 -6.44 6.31 13.47
N CYS A 88 -5.37 7.09 13.31
CA CYS A 88 -4.69 7.75 14.42
C CYS A 88 -5.62 8.71 15.16
N ALA A 89 -6.35 9.55 14.44
CA ALA A 89 -7.32 10.47 15.03
C ALA A 89 -8.40 9.73 15.84
N ALA A 90 -8.93 8.63 15.30
CA ALA A 90 -9.94 7.81 15.96
C ALA A 90 -9.43 7.10 17.21
N LYS A 91 -8.14 6.73 17.26
CA LYS A 91 -7.52 6.00 18.37
C LYS A 91 -6.78 6.92 19.38
N GLY A 92 -6.78 8.24 19.13
CA GLY A 92 -6.14 9.22 20.03
C GLY A 92 -4.63 9.36 19.86
N TYR A 93 -4.09 8.90 18.75
CA TYR A 93 -2.67 9.07 18.39
C TYR A 93 -2.46 10.32 17.54
N LYS A 94 -1.24 10.81 17.55
CA LYS A 94 -0.79 11.80 16.58
C LYS A 94 -0.38 11.11 15.29
N ALA A 95 -0.59 11.76 14.15
CA ALA A 95 -0.04 11.31 12.89
C ALA A 95 0.85 12.39 12.29
N LYS A 96 1.98 11.99 11.72
CA LYS A 96 2.86 12.86 10.95
C LYS A 96 3.08 12.23 9.59
N ILE A 97 2.66 12.91 8.54
CA ILE A 97 2.69 12.42 7.16
C ILE A 97 3.70 13.24 6.37
N PHE A 98 4.68 12.56 5.78
CA PHE A 98 5.62 13.16 4.83
C PHE A 98 5.13 12.95 3.40
N LEU A 99 4.87 14.06 2.70
CA LEU A 99 4.46 14.07 1.29
C LEU A 99 5.69 14.05 0.40
N TYR A 100 5.63 13.30 -0.69
CA TYR A 100 6.66 13.36 -1.71
C TYR A 100 6.61 14.72 -2.42
N ARG A 101 7.72 15.42 -2.49
CA ARG A 101 7.81 16.79 -3.02
C ARG A 101 7.29 16.92 -4.44
N TYR A 102 7.66 16.01 -5.34
CA TYR A 102 7.23 16.03 -6.74
C TYR A 102 5.70 15.99 -6.93
N GLN A 103 4.97 15.42 -5.99
CA GLN A 103 3.50 15.36 -6.07
C GLN A 103 2.83 16.69 -5.75
N LEU A 104 3.48 17.55 -4.99
CA LEU A 104 2.99 18.91 -4.72
C LEU A 104 3.12 19.79 -5.96
N GLU A 105 4.20 19.66 -6.70
CA GLU A 105 4.49 20.40 -7.91
C GLU A 105 3.50 20.06 -9.04
N ASN A 106 3.03 18.82 -9.08
CA ASN A 106 2.07 18.33 -10.07
C ASN A 106 0.59 18.55 -9.69
N GLY A 107 0.28 19.34 -8.65
CA GLY A 107 -1.07 19.80 -8.33
C GLY A 107 -2.02 18.74 -7.75
N GLN A 108 -1.53 17.64 -7.20
CA GLN A 108 -2.36 16.58 -6.59
C GLN A 108 -2.88 16.95 -5.18
N ASN A 109 -3.70 17.99 -5.08
CA ASN A 109 -4.07 18.58 -3.80
C ASN A 109 -5.25 17.91 -3.07
N THR A 110 -6.11 17.15 -3.75
CA THR A 110 -7.36 16.63 -3.14
C THR A 110 -7.08 15.67 -1.99
N ARG A 111 -6.17 14.71 -2.16
CA ARG A 111 -5.82 13.74 -1.10
C ARG A 111 -5.16 14.42 0.10
N ILE A 112 -4.37 15.45 -0.15
CA ILE A 112 -3.74 16.26 0.91
C ILE A 112 -4.82 16.98 1.74
N LEU A 113 -5.86 17.52 1.10
CA LEU A 113 -6.98 18.15 1.80
C LEU A 113 -7.74 17.15 2.67
N ILE A 114 -8.04 15.97 2.13
CA ILE A 114 -8.66 14.88 2.90
C ILE A 114 -7.78 14.48 4.07
N THR A 115 -6.48 14.30 3.86
CA THR A 115 -5.53 13.95 4.93
C THR A 115 -5.57 15.01 6.04
N ARG A 116 -5.47 16.28 5.68
CA ARG A 116 -5.49 17.41 6.64
C ARG A 116 -6.80 17.50 7.43
N ALA A 117 -7.91 17.05 6.86
CA ALA A 117 -9.21 17.05 7.54
C ALA A 117 -9.23 16.15 8.79
N PHE A 118 -8.35 15.13 8.86
CA PHE A 118 -8.19 14.28 10.04
C PHE A 118 -7.19 14.83 11.07
N GLY A 119 -6.61 16.00 10.85
CA GLY A 119 -5.77 16.71 11.82
C GLY A 119 -4.33 16.25 12.02
N PRO A 120 -3.69 15.49 11.08
CA PRO A 120 -2.29 15.14 11.23
C PRO A 120 -1.37 16.35 11.00
N GLU A 121 -0.14 16.25 11.48
CA GLU A 121 0.95 17.07 10.97
C GLU A 121 1.31 16.59 9.55
N VAL A 122 1.24 17.49 8.58
CA VAL A 122 1.59 17.19 7.19
C VAL A 122 2.79 18.02 6.80
N GLY A 123 3.92 17.34 6.59
CA GLY A 123 5.18 17.91 6.10
C GLY A 123 5.44 17.54 4.63
N VAL A 124 6.33 18.26 4.01
CA VAL A 124 6.94 17.91 2.72
C VAL A 124 8.26 17.23 3.01
N SER A 125 8.63 16.20 2.26
CA SER A 125 9.92 15.54 2.40
C SER A 125 11.07 16.55 2.27
N SER A 126 12.12 16.30 3.01
CA SER A 126 13.38 17.07 2.90
C SER A 126 13.90 17.05 1.46
N GLU A 127 14.70 18.05 1.11
CA GLU A 127 15.43 18.03 -0.16
C GLU A 127 16.42 16.87 -0.17
N PRO A 128 16.66 16.24 -1.34
CA PRO A 128 17.58 15.10 -1.46
C PRO A 128 18.99 15.41 -0.90
N GLU A 129 19.47 16.63 -1.03
CA GLU A 129 20.78 17.11 -0.55
C GLU A 129 20.95 17.00 0.98
N VAL A 130 19.84 16.83 1.72
CA VAL A 130 19.90 16.59 3.18
C VAL A 130 20.47 15.21 3.50
N TYR A 131 20.33 14.26 2.58
CA TYR A 131 20.65 12.86 2.79
C TYR A 131 21.65 12.28 1.80
N MET A 132 21.75 12.87 0.60
CA MET A 132 22.51 12.33 -0.53
C MET A 132 23.60 13.30 -1.00
N THR A 133 24.69 12.72 -1.52
CA THR A 133 25.74 13.51 -2.19
C THR A 133 25.28 13.96 -3.59
N PRO A 134 25.93 14.99 -4.16
CA PRO A 134 25.62 15.42 -5.53
C PRO A 134 25.75 14.28 -6.57
N GLU A 135 26.72 13.40 -6.40
CA GLU A 135 26.94 12.25 -7.30
C GLU A 135 25.79 11.24 -7.21
N GLN A 136 25.30 10.95 -6.00
CA GLN A 136 24.15 10.07 -5.78
C GLN A 136 22.87 10.67 -6.37
N ILE A 137 22.67 11.98 -6.21
CA ILE A 137 21.53 12.69 -6.77
C ILE A 137 21.59 12.65 -8.30
N GLU A 138 22.74 12.91 -8.90
CA GLU A 138 22.93 12.87 -10.35
C GLU A 138 22.62 11.47 -10.91
N GLU A 139 23.08 10.42 -10.24
CA GLU A 139 22.86 9.04 -10.67
C GLU A 139 21.38 8.65 -10.63
N LEU A 140 20.70 8.88 -9.50
CA LEU A 140 19.26 8.61 -9.37
C LEU A 140 18.42 9.45 -10.32
N SER A 141 18.80 10.71 -10.56
CA SER A 141 18.07 11.60 -11.46
C SER A 141 18.04 11.11 -12.91
N LYS A 142 19.07 10.37 -13.34
CA LYS A 142 19.15 9.81 -14.68
C LYS A 142 18.21 8.62 -14.87
N GLN A 143 18.03 7.81 -13.83
CA GLN A 143 17.31 6.55 -13.87
C GLN A 143 15.87 6.69 -13.35
N MET A 144 15.70 7.20 -12.15
CA MET A 144 14.40 7.34 -11.47
C MET A 144 14.33 8.62 -10.63
N PRO A 145 14.06 9.78 -11.21
CA PRO A 145 14.05 11.06 -10.49
C PRO A 145 13.07 11.08 -9.31
N ASP A 146 11.94 10.39 -9.40
CA ASP A 146 10.95 10.31 -8.34
C ASP A 146 11.47 9.58 -7.10
N LEU A 147 12.42 8.64 -7.26
CA LEU A 147 13.01 7.86 -6.16
C LEU A 147 13.80 8.73 -5.18
N LEU A 148 14.40 9.84 -5.64
CA LEU A 148 15.04 10.82 -4.78
C LEU A 148 14.12 11.29 -3.65
N HIS A 149 12.89 11.63 -4.03
CA HIS A 149 11.90 12.13 -3.09
C HIS A 149 11.30 11.01 -2.22
N VAL A 150 11.23 9.79 -2.75
CA VAL A 150 10.80 8.62 -1.98
C VAL A 150 11.82 8.29 -0.89
N ILE A 151 13.11 8.22 -1.24
CA ILE A 151 14.19 7.98 -0.26
C ILE A 151 14.20 9.09 0.78
N SER A 152 14.14 10.35 0.37
CA SER A 152 14.13 11.48 1.31
C SER A 152 12.96 11.42 2.29
N ALA A 153 11.76 11.11 1.82
CA ALA A 153 10.59 10.99 2.69
C ALA A 153 10.68 9.80 3.66
N LYS A 154 11.23 8.66 3.21
CA LYS A 154 11.50 7.51 4.07
C LYS A 154 12.57 7.83 5.12
N MET A 155 13.62 8.56 4.76
CA MET A 155 14.64 9.04 5.69
C MET A 155 14.06 9.99 6.74
N ASP A 156 13.13 10.88 6.36
CA ASP A 156 12.41 11.74 7.30
C ASP A 156 11.58 10.91 8.29
N CYS A 157 10.87 9.88 7.83
CA CYS A 157 10.12 8.97 8.71
C CYS A 157 11.05 8.24 9.69
N GLN A 158 12.15 7.67 9.19
CA GLN A 158 13.15 7.00 10.03
C GLN A 158 13.76 7.95 11.07
N ARG A 159 14.08 9.18 10.67
CA ARG A 159 14.65 10.20 11.56
C ARG A 159 13.68 10.60 12.67
N GLU A 160 12.38 10.71 12.38
CA GLU A 160 11.35 10.97 13.39
C GLU A 160 11.23 9.79 14.36
N GLU A 161 11.22 8.56 13.85
CA GLU A 161 11.17 7.36 14.66
C GLU A 161 12.42 7.21 15.55
N ASP A 162 13.62 7.50 15.03
CA ASP A 162 14.87 7.38 15.78
C ASP A 162 15.00 8.44 16.90
N ARG A 163 14.40 9.62 16.71
CA ARG A 163 14.50 10.73 17.67
C ARG A 163 13.54 10.63 18.84
N ASN A 164 12.45 9.88 18.69
CA ASN A 164 11.36 9.85 19.66
C ASN A 164 11.02 8.41 20.01
N GLU A 165 11.08 8.06 21.30
CA GLU A 165 10.78 6.70 21.75
C GLU A 165 9.33 6.28 21.47
N ASN A 166 8.37 7.19 21.66
CA ASN A 166 6.96 6.97 21.40
C ASN A 166 6.55 7.42 20.00
N THR A 167 7.40 7.12 19.00
CA THR A 167 7.10 7.33 17.57
C THR A 167 7.37 6.06 16.82
N VAL A 168 6.42 5.64 15.98
CA VAL A 168 6.50 4.44 15.17
C VAL A 168 6.29 4.78 13.70
N TRP A 169 7.22 4.36 12.88
CA TRP A 169 7.08 4.40 11.42
C TRP A 169 6.42 3.12 10.94
N VAL A 170 5.19 3.21 10.43
CA VAL A 170 4.42 2.03 10.04
C VAL A 170 4.84 1.43 8.70
N ASP A 171 5.42 2.21 7.81
CA ASP A 171 6.00 1.79 6.52
C ASP A 171 5.13 0.81 5.73
N GLN A 172 4.21 1.33 4.97
CA GLN A 172 3.24 0.54 4.21
C GLN A 172 3.85 -0.50 3.24
N ILE A 173 5.12 -0.36 2.84
CA ILE A 173 5.76 -1.25 1.86
C ILE A 173 6.31 -2.50 2.57
N TYR A 174 7.07 -2.32 3.65
CA TYR A 174 7.77 -3.43 4.33
C TYR A 174 7.03 -3.99 5.55
N ASN A 175 5.85 -3.47 5.86
CA ASN A 175 5.06 -3.92 7.00
C ASN A 175 4.14 -5.08 6.61
N PRO A 176 4.30 -6.29 7.17
CA PRO A 176 3.44 -7.43 6.85
C PRO A 176 1.98 -7.20 7.21
N TYR A 177 1.69 -6.31 8.15
CA TYR A 177 0.32 -5.93 8.50
C TYR A 177 -0.40 -5.17 7.39
N ASN A 178 0.30 -4.79 6.30
CA ASN A 178 -0.35 -4.32 5.10
C ASN A 178 -1.20 -5.44 4.48
N TYR A 179 -0.64 -6.62 4.17
CA TYR A 179 -1.44 -7.71 3.59
C TYR A 179 -2.32 -8.41 4.63
N ILE A 180 -1.89 -8.50 5.90
CA ILE A 180 -2.70 -9.08 7.00
C ILE A 180 -4.00 -8.27 7.19
N GLY A 181 -3.95 -6.95 7.14
CA GLY A 181 -5.15 -6.11 7.19
C GLY A 181 -6.12 -6.39 6.04
N GLN A 182 -5.61 -6.75 4.88
CA GLN A 182 -6.42 -7.08 3.70
C GLN A 182 -7.04 -8.50 3.73
N GLU A 183 -6.65 -9.36 4.67
CA GLU A 183 -7.29 -10.69 4.82
C GLU A 183 -8.78 -10.58 5.12
N SER A 184 -9.20 -9.51 5.82
CA SER A 184 -10.62 -9.23 6.05
C SER A 184 -11.42 -9.09 4.75
N LEU A 185 -10.80 -8.59 3.67
CA LEU A 185 -11.41 -8.48 2.35
C LEU A 185 -11.80 -9.87 1.80
N GLY A 186 -10.88 -10.83 1.87
CA GLY A 186 -11.14 -12.20 1.42
C GLY A 186 -12.22 -12.89 2.26
N ARG A 187 -12.20 -12.71 3.57
CA ARG A 187 -13.24 -13.23 4.47
C ARG A 187 -14.62 -12.67 4.15
N GLU A 188 -14.73 -11.37 3.89
CA GLU A 188 -15.99 -10.73 3.50
C GLU A 188 -16.50 -11.24 2.14
N ILE A 189 -15.62 -11.41 1.14
CA ILE A 189 -15.99 -11.97 -0.18
C ILE A 189 -16.54 -13.39 -0.01
N TYR A 190 -15.89 -14.21 0.80
CA TYR A 190 -16.40 -15.56 1.13
C TYR A 190 -17.81 -15.51 1.69
N GLU A 191 -18.05 -14.67 2.68
CA GLU A 191 -19.36 -14.54 3.34
C GLU A 191 -20.43 -13.98 2.40
N GLN A 192 -20.08 -13.05 1.52
CA GLN A 192 -21.01 -12.40 0.59
C GLN A 192 -21.38 -13.28 -0.62
N LEU A 193 -20.59 -14.29 -0.93
CA LEU A 193 -20.80 -15.22 -2.04
C LEU A 193 -21.03 -16.66 -1.59
N ASP A 194 -21.26 -16.89 -0.28
CA ASP A 194 -21.43 -18.22 0.31
C ASP A 194 -20.32 -19.21 -0.10
N GLY A 195 -19.08 -18.68 -0.21
CA GLY A 195 -17.90 -19.44 -0.61
C GLY A 195 -17.79 -19.77 -2.11
N GLN A 196 -18.71 -19.32 -2.94
CA GLN A 196 -18.70 -19.56 -4.40
C GLN A 196 -17.85 -18.53 -5.11
N VAL A 197 -16.54 -18.75 -5.13
CA VAL A 197 -15.54 -17.84 -5.69
C VAL A 197 -14.65 -18.58 -6.66
N ASP A 198 -14.93 -18.45 -7.95
CA ASP A 198 -14.17 -19.13 -9.02
C ASP A 198 -12.89 -18.35 -9.38
N ALA A 199 -12.98 -17.02 -9.38
CA ALA A 199 -11.84 -16.17 -9.69
C ALA A 199 -11.82 -14.89 -8.84
N VAL A 200 -10.62 -14.41 -8.52
CA VAL A 200 -10.40 -13.10 -7.88
C VAL A 200 -9.22 -12.38 -8.50
N GLY A 201 -9.26 -11.06 -8.48
CA GLY A 201 -8.14 -10.26 -8.93
C GLY A 201 -8.26 -8.80 -8.56
N CYS A 202 -7.15 -8.09 -8.64
CA CYS A 202 -7.08 -6.64 -8.49
C CYS A 202 -5.81 -6.09 -9.14
N SER A 203 -5.67 -4.76 -9.16
CA SER A 203 -4.41 -4.12 -9.53
C SER A 203 -3.31 -4.46 -8.52
N VAL A 204 -2.10 -4.73 -9.01
CA VAL A 204 -0.94 -5.12 -8.20
C VAL A 204 0.12 -4.03 -8.30
N SER A 205 0.55 -3.54 -7.13
CA SER A 205 1.74 -2.75 -6.90
C SER A 205 2.57 -3.47 -5.84
N SER A 206 2.39 -3.21 -4.55
CA SER A 206 3.02 -3.99 -3.47
C SER A 206 2.46 -5.42 -3.29
N GLY A 207 1.46 -5.83 -4.06
CA GLY A 207 0.83 -7.15 -3.94
C GLY A 207 -0.08 -7.34 -2.71
N ALA A 208 -0.02 -6.48 -1.72
CA ALA A 208 -0.65 -6.68 -0.42
C ALA A 208 -2.16 -6.90 -0.47
N SER A 209 -2.87 -6.22 -1.37
CA SER A 209 -4.33 -6.38 -1.49
C SER A 209 -4.70 -7.74 -2.08
N LEU A 210 -4.02 -8.15 -3.14
CA LEU A 210 -4.25 -9.46 -3.76
C LEU A 210 -3.87 -10.58 -2.80
N TYR A 211 -2.69 -10.49 -2.22
CA TYR A 211 -2.17 -11.50 -1.31
C TYR A 211 -3.04 -11.63 -0.06
N GLY A 212 -3.40 -10.52 0.59
CA GLY A 212 -4.32 -10.57 1.74
C GLY A 212 -5.69 -11.14 1.38
N MET A 213 -6.26 -10.75 0.25
CA MET A 213 -7.55 -11.28 -0.21
C MET A 213 -7.52 -12.80 -0.40
N VAL A 214 -6.52 -13.36 -1.08
CA VAL A 214 -6.42 -14.81 -1.27
C VAL A 214 -6.14 -15.55 0.03
N ARG A 215 -5.35 -14.99 0.95
CA ARG A 215 -5.14 -15.54 2.27
C ARG A 215 -6.43 -15.59 3.09
N GLY A 216 -7.22 -14.52 3.07
CA GLY A 216 -8.51 -14.48 3.75
C GLY A 216 -9.54 -15.48 3.21
N LEU A 217 -9.51 -15.78 1.91
CA LEU A 217 -10.29 -16.87 1.30
C LEU A 217 -9.75 -18.24 1.73
N ALA A 218 -8.43 -18.42 1.72
CA ALA A 218 -7.78 -19.68 2.12
C ALA A 218 -8.05 -20.04 3.60
N GLU A 219 -8.13 -19.08 4.50
CA GLU A 219 -8.55 -19.29 5.90
C GLU A 219 -9.96 -19.89 6.02
N ARG A 220 -10.81 -19.68 5.02
CA ARG A 220 -12.16 -20.24 4.91
C ARG A 220 -12.20 -21.53 4.07
N GLY A 221 -11.04 -22.05 3.69
CA GLY A 221 -10.91 -23.28 2.90
C GLY A 221 -11.23 -23.12 1.41
N VAL A 222 -11.27 -21.88 0.91
CA VAL A 222 -11.52 -21.58 -0.52
C VAL A 222 -10.23 -21.16 -1.20
N ARG A 223 -9.87 -21.86 -2.27
CA ARG A 223 -8.87 -21.46 -3.25
C ARG A 223 -9.59 -21.21 -4.57
N PRO A 224 -9.66 -19.98 -5.08
CA PRO A 224 -10.21 -19.70 -6.40
C PRO A 224 -9.45 -20.48 -7.49
N GLU A 225 -10.15 -20.88 -8.55
CA GLU A 225 -9.52 -21.54 -9.70
C GLU A 225 -8.53 -20.61 -10.41
N VAL A 226 -8.80 -19.30 -10.40
CA VAL A 226 -7.94 -18.28 -11.01
C VAL A 226 -7.76 -17.09 -10.06
N VAL A 227 -6.52 -16.81 -9.71
CA VAL A 227 -6.09 -15.58 -9.06
C VAL A 227 -5.31 -14.76 -10.08
N PHE A 228 -5.73 -13.51 -10.33
CA PHE A 228 -5.06 -12.69 -11.33
C PHE A 228 -4.68 -11.30 -10.81
N GLY A 229 -3.52 -10.83 -11.27
CA GLY A 229 -3.05 -9.48 -11.09
C GLY A 229 -3.28 -8.63 -12.34
N ILE A 230 -3.46 -7.33 -12.17
CA ILE A 230 -3.49 -6.34 -13.24
C ILE A 230 -2.40 -5.33 -12.96
N VAL A 231 -1.51 -5.11 -13.93
CA VAL A 231 -0.39 -4.18 -13.82
C VAL A 231 -0.33 -3.26 -15.05
N PRO A 232 0.26 -2.07 -14.94
CA PRO A 232 0.53 -1.24 -16.11
C PRO A 232 1.55 -1.90 -17.02
N VAL A 233 1.48 -1.58 -18.31
CA VAL A 233 2.54 -1.95 -19.28
C VAL A 233 3.87 -1.38 -18.78
N GLY A 234 4.92 -2.20 -18.78
CA GLY A 234 6.25 -1.84 -18.26
C GLY A 234 6.45 -2.11 -16.77
N SER A 235 5.48 -2.72 -16.08
CA SER A 235 5.64 -3.11 -14.68
C SER A 235 6.64 -4.26 -14.53
N GLU A 236 7.61 -4.07 -13.65
CA GLU A 236 8.61 -5.08 -13.27
C GLU A 236 7.96 -6.36 -12.71
N ILE A 237 6.86 -6.24 -11.99
CA ILE A 237 6.12 -7.37 -11.41
C ILE A 237 5.70 -8.37 -12.49
N TYR A 238 5.37 -7.91 -13.70
CA TYR A 238 5.04 -8.79 -14.81
C TYR A 238 6.24 -9.65 -15.23
N TYR A 239 7.41 -9.05 -15.38
CA TYR A 239 8.63 -9.75 -15.80
C TYR A 239 9.12 -10.72 -14.73
N GLN A 240 9.04 -10.34 -13.44
CA GLN A 240 9.34 -11.25 -12.33
C GLN A 240 8.43 -12.48 -12.36
N PHE A 241 7.14 -12.29 -12.64
CA PHE A 241 6.17 -13.38 -12.71
C PHE A 241 6.43 -14.32 -13.90
N GLU A 242 6.74 -13.79 -15.10
CA GLU A 242 7.02 -14.58 -16.29
C GLU A 242 8.43 -15.21 -16.26
N GLY A 243 9.29 -14.82 -15.32
CA GLY A 243 10.68 -15.29 -15.25
C GLY A 243 11.53 -14.77 -16.42
N GLU A 244 11.11 -13.68 -17.04
CA GLU A 244 11.82 -13.00 -18.12
C GLU A 244 12.82 -11.99 -17.51
N GLU A 245 13.97 -11.79 -18.17
CA GLU A 245 14.82 -10.63 -17.87
C GLU A 245 14.03 -9.37 -18.25
N ALA A 246 13.75 -8.55 -17.24
CA ALA A 246 13.07 -7.30 -17.47
C ALA A 246 13.90 -6.43 -18.40
N ASP A 247 13.31 -5.98 -19.50
CA ASP A 247 13.81 -4.79 -20.20
C ASP A 247 13.45 -3.62 -19.29
N TYR A 248 14.37 -3.30 -18.40
CA TYR A 248 14.21 -2.35 -17.28
C TYR A 248 14.03 -0.92 -17.78
N GLY A 249 12.99 -0.69 -18.59
CA GLY A 249 12.48 0.66 -18.80
C GLY A 249 11.92 1.17 -17.48
N GLN A 250 12.16 2.38 -17.20
CA GLN A 250 11.52 3.33 -16.29
C GLN A 250 11.09 2.91 -14.84
N TYR A 251 11.03 1.61 -14.45
CA TYR A 251 10.44 1.14 -13.18
C TYR A 251 11.26 0.14 -12.39
N SER A 252 12.50 -0.15 -12.77
CA SER A 252 13.37 -1.07 -12.06
C SER A 252 14.31 -0.34 -11.12
N ILE A 253 14.41 -0.83 -9.89
CA ILE A 253 15.45 -0.39 -8.96
C ILE A 253 16.73 -1.13 -9.33
N SER A 254 17.71 -0.41 -9.89
CA SER A 254 19.03 -0.98 -10.18
C SER A 254 19.83 -1.26 -8.91
N ASP A 255 20.87 -2.09 -9.02
CA ASP A 255 21.81 -2.35 -7.93
C ASP A 255 22.43 -1.06 -7.39
N GLU A 256 22.65 -0.06 -8.26
CA GLU A 256 23.17 1.26 -7.84
C GLU A 256 22.18 2.01 -6.97
N MET A 257 20.88 1.95 -7.29
CA MET A 257 19.83 2.58 -6.49
C MET A 257 19.73 1.94 -5.10
N ASP A 258 19.81 0.61 -5.03
CA ASP A 258 19.86 -0.14 -3.78
C ASP A 258 21.07 0.27 -2.93
N GLN A 259 22.24 0.36 -3.57
CA GLN A 259 23.45 0.81 -2.89
C GLN A 259 23.33 2.24 -2.36
N ILE A 260 22.70 3.15 -3.11
CA ILE A 260 22.50 4.54 -2.67
C ILE A 260 21.55 4.58 -1.46
N ALA A 261 20.40 3.89 -1.52
CA ALA A 261 19.45 3.84 -0.41
C ALA A 261 20.11 3.29 0.88
N LYS A 262 20.90 2.25 0.76
CA LYS A 262 21.69 1.69 1.88
C LYS A 262 22.80 2.64 2.35
N ALA A 263 23.50 3.30 1.44
CA ALA A 263 24.59 4.21 1.77
C ALA A 263 24.13 5.46 2.52
N VAL A 264 22.90 5.95 2.27
CA VAL A 264 22.30 7.05 3.05
C VAL A 264 21.80 6.60 4.42
N GLY A 265 21.87 5.29 4.72
CA GLY A 265 21.53 4.74 6.03
C GLY A 265 20.05 4.42 6.19
N LEU A 266 19.32 4.19 5.12
CA LEU A 266 17.92 3.75 5.19
C LEU A 266 17.87 2.29 5.69
N LYS A 267 17.35 2.09 6.90
CA LYS A 267 17.36 0.80 7.60
C LYS A 267 16.38 -0.21 7.03
N LYS A 268 15.25 0.29 6.54
CA LYS A 268 14.22 -0.50 5.87
C LYS A 268 14.27 -0.24 4.37
N TRP A 269 15.07 -1.01 3.68
CA TRP A 269 15.16 -0.96 2.24
C TRP A 269 15.49 -2.34 1.68
N GLU A 270 14.68 -2.81 0.76
CA GLU A 270 14.93 -3.99 -0.05
C GLU A 270 14.60 -3.66 -1.51
N VAL A 271 15.36 -4.20 -2.45
CA VAL A 271 15.16 -3.98 -3.89
C VAL A 271 13.80 -4.52 -4.33
N GLU A 272 13.44 -5.70 -3.83
CA GLU A 272 12.17 -6.34 -4.12
C GLU A 272 11.15 -6.07 -3.01
N ASP A 273 9.88 -5.82 -3.40
CA ASP A 273 8.80 -5.76 -2.44
C ASP A 273 8.62 -7.13 -1.75
N PRO A 274 8.81 -7.21 -0.43
CA PRO A 274 8.78 -8.48 0.28
C PRO A 274 7.41 -9.17 0.21
N THR A 275 6.35 -8.41 0.02
CA THR A 275 4.99 -8.96 -0.11
C THR A 275 4.79 -9.59 -1.48
N VAL A 276 5.29 -8.97 -2.55
CA VAL A 276 5.24 -9.54 -3.92
C VAL A 276 6.02 -10.85 -3.95
N ARG A 277 7.24 -10.86 -3.42
CA ARG A 277 8.06 -12.07 -3.33
C ARG A 277 7.32 -13.20 -2.61
N LYS A 278 6.83 -12.91 -1.41
CA LYS A 278 6.08 -13.88 -0.62
C LYS A 278 4.82 -14.39 -1.29
N MET A 279 4.09 -13.50 -1.96
CA MET A 279 2.90 -13.87 -2.75
C MET A 279 3.26 -14.85 -3.88
N MET A 280 4.37 -14.59 -4.60
CA MET A 280 4.86 -15.46 -5.66
C MET A 280 5.37 -16.81 -5.14
N GLU A 281 6.10 -16.82 -4.03
CA GLU A 281 6.54 -18.05 -3.34
C GLU A 281 5.35 -18.94 -2.92
N ASP A 282 4.24 -18.34 -2.52
CA ASP A 282 3.00 -19.05 -2.18
C ASP A 282 2.18 -19.45 -3.44
N GLY A 283 2.69 -19.19 -4.66
CA GLY A 283 2.13 -19.59 -5.94
C GLY A 283 1.00 -18.69 -6.44
N TYR A 284 1.06 -17.39 -6.13
CA TYR A 284 0.12 -16.38 -6.63
C TYR A 284 0.86 -15.23 -7.33
N PRO A 285 0.20 -14.57 -8.30
CA PRO A 285 -1.06 -14.94 -8.95
C PRO A 285 -0.88 -16.07 -9.96
N ASP A 286 -2.00 -16.65 -10.45
CA ASP A 286 -1.98 -17.62 -11.56
C ASP A 286 -1.76 -16.93 -12.91
N LYS A 287 -2.16 -15.65 -13.02
CA LYS A 287 -2.03 -14.83 -14.23
C LYS A 287 -1.80 -13.36 -13.89
N ILE A 288 -1.04 -12.68 -14.76
CA ILE A 288 -0.92 -11.22 -14.73
C ILE A 288 -1.34 -10.63 -16.08
N PHE A 289 -2.23 -9.65 -16.05
CA PHE A 289 -2.64 -8.89 -17.23
C PHE A 289 -1.98 -7.52 -17.23
N ARG A 290 -1.41 -7.13 -18.38
CA ARG A 290 -0.89 -5.79 -18.59
C ARG A 290 -1.96 -4.92 -19.22
N VAL A 291 -2.13 -3.71 -18.72
CA VAL A 291 -3.07 -2.73 -19.24
C VAL A 291 -2.33 -1.43 -19.54
N SER A 292 -2.46 -0.92 -20.75
CA SER A 292 -1.91 0.37 -21.12
C SER A 292 -2.78 1.52 -20.61
N ASP A 293 -2.20 2.72 -20.52
CA ASP A 293 -2.94 3.93 -20.16
C ASP A 293 -4.12 4.21 -21.10
N GLN A 294 -3.95 3.87 -22.40
CA GLN A 294 -5.00 4.06 -23.39
C GLN A 294 -6.17 3.11 -23.16
N GLU A 295 -5.90 1.82 -22.96
CA GLU A 295 -6.93 0.82 -22.64
C GLU A 295 -7.68 1.17 -21.37
N ALA A 296 -6.96 1.66 -20.33
CA ALA A 296 -7.59 2.09 -19.08
C ALA A 296 -8.50 3.32 -19.24
N ARG A 297 -8.22 4.19 -20.21
CA ARG A 297 -9.07 5.37 -20.52
C ARG A 297 -10.27 5.04 -21.38
N ASP A 298 -10.19 4.01 -22.21
CA ASP A 298 -11.22 3.63 -23.18
C ASP A 298 -12.31 2.74 -22.55
N MET A 299 -12.10 2.27 -21.30
CA MET A 299 -13.07 1.53 -20.50
C MET A 299 -14.05 2.43 -19.76
#